data_ddb6912e6daf6e44cd64c90edf3d9c41
#
_entry.id   ddb6912e6daf6e44cd64c90edf3d9c41
#
_cell.length_a   1.000
_cell.length_b   1.000
_cell.length_c   1.000
_cell.angle_alpha   90.00
_cell.angle_beta   90.00
_cell.angle_gamma   90.00
#
_symmetry.space_group_name_H-M   'P 1'
#
loop_
_entity.id
_entity.type
_entity.pdbx_description
1 polymer ?
#
loop_
_entity_poly.entity_id
_entity_poly.type
_entity_poly.pdbx_seq_one_letter_code
_entity_poly.pdbx_strand_id
1 'polypeptide(L)'
;MHLPSYLATFKPRLITAVAGYTKERFFKDAGAGITVGIVALPLAMAFAIASGLKPEAGIWTAIIGGALISALGGSAVQIGGPAGAFVVIVYAIVERYGLANLLISTACAGVLLFLLGFFKLGALVRYVPVSIVTGFTNGIAVLIALSQLKDLLGLKVPKMSADFFSQFKVIAEHAGTLNLYALGLGLSCLLGLFIWPLLFRVREARGLSTRLHKMMRAVEGVQLLSAVKMASRTPGPIVALVTLTALTFFLELPVETIGTRFGGIPQALPPFTLPDFSWETVRLLVTPTITIALLGAVESLLCARVADQISGLPRHDPNQELMAQGVANMVVPFFGGMPATGTIARTVTNVRSGGTSPVAGLMHCVTMVVVVLAAAPLAVHVPLSVLAGILLFVAWNMGEWRVFASLRRASNHYRLLMLGTFFLTVVFDLTVALQVGLILACVLFVRRMSTLFQVVETSRTPQQASFTLYGALFFGAVAKLDPILTVVESAPQGMSIRLDVQSLQSLDASGLDVLEQLHKAIVMRGGRLIFAGLNAQPRSVMERSGFLAQVETL
;
A
#
# COMPACT_ATOMS: atom_id res chain seq x y z
N MET A 1 26.10 17.33 18.55
CA MET A 1 24.95 18.13 18.10
C MET A 1 23.70 17.30 18.33
N HIS A 2 22.87 17.61 19.35
CA HIS A 2 21.59 16.91 19.57
C HIS A 2 20.60 17.39 18.51
N LEU A 3 20.19 16.49 17.62
CA LEU A 3 19.09 16.78 16.71
C LEU A 3 17.83 17.10 17.52
N PRO A 4 17.04 18.09 17.12
CA PRO A 4 15.75 18.38 17.74
C PRO A 4 14.89 17.13 17.86
N SER A 5 14.12 17.00 18.93
CA SER A 5 13.34 15.78 19.24
C SER A 5 12.29 15.40 18.17
N TYR A 6 11.92 16.36 17.29
CA TYR A 6 10.98 16.14 16.18
C TYR A 6 11.65 15.58 14.93
N LEU A 7 12.99 15.49 14.87
CA LEU A 7 13.69 14.89 13.74
C LEU A 7 14.04 13.43 14.01
N ALA A 8 14.00 12.60 12.99
CA ALA A 8 14.46 11.22 13.06
C ALA A 8 15.98 11.15 12.88
N THR A 9 16.61 10.22 13.60
CA THR A 9 18.01 9.86 13.35
C THR A 9 18.06 8.77 12.30
N PHE A 10 18.92 8.93 11.29
CA PHE A 10 19.11 7.91 10.26
C PHE A 10 19.89 6.72 10.82
N LYS A 11 19.20 5.62 11.13
CA LYS A 11 19.77 4.40 11.75
C LYS A 11 19.28 3.15 11.02
N PRO A 12 19.89 2.77 9.89
CA PRO A 12 19.53 1.56 9.15
C PRO A 12 19.54 0.31 10.02
N ARG A 13 18.53 -0.55 9.84
CA ARG A 13 18.42 -1.82 10.57
C ARG A 13 19.60 -2.75 10.31
N LEU A 14 20.23 -2.66 9.14
CA LEU A 14 21.41 -3.42 8.77
C LEU A 14 22.55 -3.25 9.81
N ILE A 15 22.80 -2.03 10.28
CA ILE A 15 23.88 -1.74 11.26
C ILE A 15 23.68 -2.55 12.54
N THR A 16 22.43 -2.62 13.03
CA THR A 16 22.13 -3.40 14.24
C THR A 16 22.06 -4.90 13.99
N ALA A 17 21.71 -5.30 12.77
CA ALA A 17 21.60 -6.71 12.40
C ALA A 17 22.97 -7.39 12.21
N VAL A 18 24.00 -6.64 11.79
CA VAL A 18 25.36 -7.14 11.57
C VAL A 18 26.10 -7.30 12.92
N ALA A 19 25.70 -6.58 13.96
CA ALA A 19 26.26 -6.77 15.29
C ALA A 19 25.93 -8.19 15.81
N GLY A 20 26.96 -9.03 16.01
CA GLY A 20 26.79 -10.43 16.41
C GLY A 20 26.29 -11.37 15.29
N TYR A 21 26.50 -11.01 14.03
CA TYR A 21 26.09 -11.81 12.89
C TYR A 21 26.93 -13.09 12.74
N THR A 22 26.27 -14.25 12.70
CA THR A 22 26.94 -15.57 12.64
C THR A 22 26.94 -16.14 11.24
N LYS A 23 27.88 -17.07 10.96
CA LYS A 23 27.92 -17.81 9.69
C LYS A 23 26.62 -18.57 9.43
N GLU A 24 26.00 -19.12 10.46
CA GLU A 24 24.71 -19.83 10.33
C GLU A 24 23.59 -18.89 9.85
N ARG A 25 23.51 -17.67 10.42
CA ARG A 25 22.56 -16.66 9.98
C ARG A 25 22.82 -16.24 8.53
N PHE A 26 24.10 -16.09 8.14
CA PHE A 26 24.45 -15.77 6.76
C PHE A 26 23.92 -16.82 5.78
N PHE A 27 24.11 -18.10 6.04
CA PHE A 27 23.61 -19.15 5.15
C PHE A 27 22.07 -19.20 5.08
N LYS A 28 21.38 -18.92 6.19
CA LYS A 28 19.91 -18.78 6.19
C LYS A 28 19.46 -17.59 5.34
N ASP A 29 20.05 -16.42 5.55
CA ASP A 29 19.72 -15.20 4.81
C ASP A 29 20.11 -15.33 3.32
N ALA A 30 21.25 -15.92 3.00
CA ALA A 30 21.68 -16.19 1.63
C ALA A 30 20.70 -17.14 0.91
N GLY A 31 20.32 -18.25 1.56
CA GLY A 31 19.36 -19.20 1.01
C GLY A 31 17.97 -18.57 0.78
N ALA A 32 17.51 -17.74 1.72
CA ALA A 32 16.27 -16.99 1.58
C ALA A 32 16.37 -15.96 0.44
N GLY A 33 17.46 -15.19 0.38
CA GLY A 33 17.70 -14.21 -0.66
C GLY A 33 17.77 -14.82 -2.06
N ILE A 34 18.46 -15.95 -2.22
CA ILE A 34 18.49 -16.70 -3.49
C ILE A 34 17.08 -17.13 -3.90
N THR A 35 16.33 -17.71 -2.99
CA THR A 35 14.93 -18.14 -3.27
C THR A 35 14.07 -16.98 -3.73
N VAL A 36 14.15 -15.85 -3.02
CA VAL A 36 13.36 -14.66 -3.36
C VAL A 36 13.84 -14.06 -4.69
N GLY A 37 15.16 -14.01 -4.94
CA GLY A 37 15.74 -13.44 -6.16
C GLY A 37 15.27 -14.13 -7.43
N ILE A 38 15.24 -15.47 -7.39
CA ILE A 38 14.77 -16.26 -8.53
C ILE A 38 13.27 -16.03 -8.80
N VAL A 39 12.43 -15.94 -7.74
CA VAL A 39 10.98 -15.65 -7.88
C VAL A 39 10.71 -14.22 -8.34
N ALA A 40 11.55 -13.28 -7.89
CA ALA A 40 11.33 -11.87 -8.09
C ALA A 40 11.55 -11.43 -9.55
N LEU A 41 12.43 -12.11 -10.29
CA LEU A 41 12.77 -11.71 -11.65
C LEU A 41 11.55 -11.69 -12.61
N PRO A 42 10.79 -12.78 -12.78
CA PRO A 42 9.63 -12.76 -13.66
C PRO A 42 8.56 -11.76 -13.20
N LEU A 43 8.37 -11.58 -11.90
CA LEU A 43 7.43 -10.62 -11.36
C LEU A 43 7.87 -9.17 -11.64
N ALA A 44 9.17 -8.87 -11.53
CA ALA A 44 9.69 -7.54 -11.81
C ALA A 44 9.51 -7.16 -13.28
N MET A 45 9.81 -8.09 -14.20
CA MET A 45 9.57 -7.91 -15.64
C MET A 45 8.09 -7.70 -15.93
N ALA A 46 7.24 -8.57 -15.38
CA ALA A 46 5.81 -8.53 -15.60
C ALA A 46 5.18 -7.21 -15.10
N PHE A 47 5.58 -6.71 -13.93
CA PHE A 47 5.10 -5.41 -13.44
C PHE A 47 5.53 -4.24 -14.34
N ALA A 48 6.77 -4.24 -14.86
CA ALA A 48 7.22 -3.21 -15.78
C ALA A 48 6.42 -3.24 -17.09
N ILE A 49 6.26 -4.42 -17.69
CA ILE A 49 5.48 -4.61 -18.93
C ILE A 49 4.02 -4.17 -18.73
N ALA A 50 3.40 -4.58 -17.63
CA ALA A 50 2.05 -4.17 -17.28
C ALA A 50 1.91 -2.66 -17.05
N SER A 51 2.99 -2.01 -16.63
CA SER A 51 3.09 -0.55 -16.47
C SER A 51 3.39 0.19 -17.78
N GLY A 52 3.44 -0.49 -18.93
CA GLY A 52 3.77 0.12 -20.23
C GLY A 52 5.25 0.42 -20.41
N LEU A 53 6.12 -0.17 -19.58
CA LEU A 53 7.56 0.01 -19.59
C LEU A 53 8.25 -1.22 -20.21
N LYS A 54 9.54 -1.06 -20.54
CA LYS A 54 10.37 -2.20 -20.90
C LYS A 54 10.63 -3.09 -19.67
N PRO A 55 10.83 -4.41 -19.85
CA PRO A 55 11.07 -5.35 -18.75
C PRO A 55 12.23 -4.94 -17.84
N GLU A 56 13.27 -4.34 -18.43
CA GLU A 56 14.48 -3.88 -17.74
C GLU A 56 14.20 -2.86 -16.63
N ALA A 57 13.21 -1.98 -16.80
CA ALA A 57 12.85 -1.00 -15.78
C ALA A 57 12.45 -1.66 -14.46
N GLY A 58 11.70 -2.76 -14.52
CA GLY A 58 11.32 -3.54 -13.34
C GLY A 58 12.52 -4.26 -12.71
N ILE A 59 13.41 -4.80 -13.53
CA ILE A 59 14.64 -5.50 -13.08
C ILE A 59 15.53 -4.54 -12.31
N TRP A 60 15.85 -3.37 -12.89
CA TRP A 60 16.72 -2.37 -12.25
C TRP A 60 16.10 -1.80 -10.98
N THR A 61 14.79 -1.61 -10.98
CA THR A 61 14.06 -1.23 -9.75
C THR A 61 14.21 -2.28 -8.65
N ALA A 62 14.10 -3.56 -8.99
CA ALA A 62 14.23 -4.63 -8.01
C ALA A 62 15.67 -4.78 -7.49
N ILE A 63 16.68 -4.58 -8.34
CA ILE A 63 18.10 -4.66 -7.97
C ILE A 63 18.51 -3.43 -7.16
N ILE A 64 18.39 -2.24 -7.76
CA ILE A 64 18.91 -0.99 -7.17
C ILE A 64 18.01 -0.52 -6.01
N GLY A 65 16.71 -0.41 -6.28
CA GLY A 65 15.73 -0.02 -5.25
C GLY A 65 15.66 -1.03 -4.12
N GLY A 66 15.64 -2.33 -4.45
CA GLY A 66 15.66 -3.41 -3.47
C GLY A 66 16.91 -3.40 -2.59
N ALA A 67 18.10 -3.17 -3.17
CA ALA A 67 19.35 -3.06 -2.43
C ALA A 67 19.36 -1.87 -1.47
N LEU A 68 18.93 -0.69 -1.93
CA LEU A 68 18.87 0.52 -1.10
C LEU A 68 17.84 0.38 0.03
N ILE A 69 16.65 -0.17 -0.24
CA ILE A 69 15.62 -0.42 0.77
C ILE A 69 16.14 -1.42 1.81
N SER A 70 16.78 -2.50 1.39
CA SER A 70 17.32 -3.49 2.32
C SER A 70 18.51 -2.97 3.13
N ALA A 71 19.40 -2.19 2.52
CA ALA A 71 20.58 -1.64 3.20
C ALA A 71 20.22 -0.54 4.19
N LEU A 72 19.28 0.33 3.83
CA LEU A 72 18.97 1.56 4.56
C LEU A 72 17.65 1.46 5.37
N GLY A 73 16.85 0.41 5.18
CA GLY A 73 15.51 0.27 5.74
C GLY A 73 15.45 0.11 7.26
N GLY A 74 14.28 0.33 7.80
CA GLY A 74 13.94 0.13 9.21
C GLY A 74 13.45 -1.26 9.55
N SER A 75 13.12 -2.09 8.53
CA SER A 75 12.67 -3.47 8.69
C SER A 75 13.82 -4.45 8.60
N ALA A 76 13.73 -5.56 9.34
CA ALA A 76 14.76 -6.61 9.31
C ALA A 76 14.66 -7.51 8.08
N VAL A 77 13.47 -7.72 7.51
CA VAL A 77 13.23 -8.77 6.49
C VAL A 77 12.40 -8.30 5.30
N GLN A 78 12.07 -7.02 5.24
CA GLN A 78 11.34 -6.46 4.10
C GLN A 78 12.18 -6.52 2.82
N ILE A 79 11.55 -6.93 1.73
CA ILE A 79 12.15 -6.92 0.39
C ILE A 79 11.51 -5.80 -0.42
N GLY A 80 12.34 -4.89 -0.90
CA GLY A 80 11.93 -3.79 -1.78
C GLY A 80 11.98 -4.15 -3.26
N GLY A 81 11.31 -3.33 -4.07
CA GLY A 81 11.34 -3.43 -5.53
C GLY A 81 10.04 -2.92 -6.17
N PRO A 82 9.81 -3.21 -7.47
CA PRO A 82 8.57 -2.85 -8.13
C PRO A 82 7.41 -3.65 -7.54
N ALA A 83 6.27 -2.98 -7.32
CA ALA A 83 5.08 -3.56 -6.72
C ALA A 83 3.88 -3.50 -7.66
N GLY A 84 2.98 -4.48 -7.52
CA GLY A 84 1.73 -4.52 -8.29
C GLY A 84 0.85 -3.29 -8.09
N ALA A 85 0.87 -2.72 -6.89
CA ALA A 85 0.14 -1.51 -6.56
C ALA A 85 0.52 -0.30 -7.44
N PHE A 86 1.78 -0.24 -7.91
CA PHE A 86 2.23 0.84 -8.79
C PHE A 86 1.87 0.63 -10.27
N VAL A 87 1.49 -0.57 -10.70
CA VAL A 87 1.29 -0.88 -12.13
C VAL A 87 0.33 0.12 -12.78
N VAL A 88 -0.82 0.29 -12.19
CA VAL A 88 -1.89 1.13 -12.76
C VAL A 88 -1.49 2.61 -12.81
N ILE A 89 -0.90 3.11 -11.72
CA ILE A 89 -0.53 4.52 -11.63
C ILE A 89 0.66 4.85 -12.52
N VAL A 90 1.65 3.96 -12.60
CA VAL A 90 2.80 4.12 -13.49
C VAL A 90 2.33 4.11 -14.93
N TYR A 91 1.43 3.18 -15.29
CA TYR A 91 0.85 3.13 -16.63
C TYR A 91 0.14 4.45 -17.00
N ALA A 92 -0.71 4.97 -16.11
CA ALA A 92 -1.43 6.21 -16.33
C ALA A 92 -0.48 7.45 -16.45
N ILE A 93 0.59 7.48 -15.65
CA ILE A 93 1.58 8.55 -15.73
C ILE A 93 2.36 8.46 -17.04
N VAL A 94 2.80 7.26 -17.44
CA VAL A 94 3.53 7.05 -18.70
C VAL A 94 2.66 7.41 -19.91
N GLU A 95 1.39 7.01 -19.89
CA GLU A 95 0.47 7.32 -20.99
C GLU A 95 0.21 8.83 -21.13
N ARG A 96 -0.01 9.52 -20.00
CA ARG A 96 -0.38 10.94 -20.00
C ARG A 96 0.80 11.88 -20.10
N TYR A 97 1.92 11.56 -19.46
CA TYR A 97 3.05 12.47 -19.28
C TYR A 97 4.35 11.94 -19.90
N GLY A 98 4.41 10.66 -20.26
CA GLY A 98 5.61 10.02 -20.81
C GLY A 98 6.58 9.51 -19.76
N LEU A 99 7.58 8.72 -20.24
CA LEU A 99 8.58 8.06 -19.40
C LEU A 99 9.46 9.05 -18.61
N ALA A 100 9.96 10.10 -19.27
CA ALA A 100 10.83 11.09 -18.61
C ALA A 100 10.14 11.72 -17.39
N ASN A 101 8.84 12.06 -17.52
CA ASN A 101 8.05 12.65 -16.46
C ASN A 101 7.71 11.65 -15.34
N LEU A 102 7.60 10.36 -15.63
CA LEU A 102 7.53 9.31 -14.60
C LEU A 102 8.80 9.31 -13.75
N LEU A 103 9.99 9.35 -14.39
CA LEU A 103 11.26 9.33 -13.68
C LEU A 103 11.41 10.55 -12.76
N ILE A 104 11.05 11.75 -13.24
CA ILE A 104 11.02 12.99 -12.43
C ILE A 104 10.04 12.86 -11.26
N SER A 105 8.79 12.42 -11.52
CA SER A 105 7.78 12.23 -10.47
C SER A 105 8.25 11.25 -9.40
N THR A 106 8.94 10.16 -9.81
CA THR A 106 9.49 9.17 -8.90
C THR A 106 10.59 9.75 -8.02
N ALA A 107 11.51 10.52 -8.61
CA ALA A 107 12.59 11.18 -7.86
C ALA A 107 12.01 12.18 -6.84
N CYS A 108 11.07 13.03 -7.27
CA CYS A 108 10.39 13.99 -6.39
C CYS A 108 9.59 13.27 -5.29
N ALA A 109 8.91 12.16 -5.61
CA ALA A 109 8.23 11.33 -4.61
C ALA A 109 9.20 10.72 -3.60
N GLY A 110 10.41 10.36 -4.05
CA GLY A 110 11.52 9.94 -3.19
C GLY A 110 11.90 11.02 -2.17
N VAL A 111 12.01 12.27 -2.60
CA VAL A 111 12.26 13.41 -1.69
C VAL A 111 11.15 13.55 -0.66
N LEU A 112 9.87 13.47 -1.08
CA LEU A 112 8.74 13.55 -0.16
C LEU A 112 8.74 12.41 0.85
N LEU A 113 8.99 11.18 0.43
CA LEU A 113 9.08 10.01 1.32
C LEU A 113 10.19 10.18 2.35
N PHE A 114 11.37 10.66 1.92
CA PHE A 114 12.48 10.93 2.82
C PHE A 114 12.10 11.98 3.87
N LEU A 115 11.50 13.09 3.45
CA LEU A 115 11.05 14.16 4.36
C LEU A 115 9.98 13.65 5.33
N LEU A 116 9.00 12.85 4.87
CA LEU A 116 8.00 12.23 5.76
C LEU A 116 8.67 11.40 6.87
N GLY A 117 9.68 10.60 6.52
CA GLY A 117 10.45 9.82 7.50
C GLY A 117 11.27 10.73 8.43
N PHE A 118 11.98 11.70 7.87
CA PHE A 118 12.86 12.61 8.60
C PHE A 118 12.10 13.45 9.65
N PHE A 119 10.92 13.96 9.31
CA PHE A 119 10.04 14.69 10.24
C PHE A 119 9.18 13.77 11.12
N LYS A 120 9.47 12.48 11.20
CA LYS A 120 8.72 11.48 12.01
C LYS A 120 7.24 11.39 11.68
N LEU A 121 6.87 11.64 10.43
CA LEU A 121 5.49 11.56 9.97
C LEU A 121 5.07 10.14 9.56
N GLY A 122 5.95 9.14 9.67
CA GLY A 122 5.62 7.74 9.41
C GLY A 122 4.44 7.20 10.23
N ALA A 123 4.20 7.79 11.40
CA ALA A 123 3.02 7.46 12.19
C ALA A 123 1.70 7.91 11.53
N LEU A 124 1.71 8.93 10.67
CA LEU A 124 0.50 9.45 10.00
C LEU A 124 -0.13 8.42 9.05
N VAL A 125 0.67 7.56 8.45
CA VAL A 125 0.17 6.48 7.59
C VAL A 125 -0.75 5.51 8.35
N ARG A 126 -0.63 5.46 9.69
CA ARG A 126 -1.54 4.67 10.53
C ARG A 126 -2.97 5.21 10.56
N TYR A 127 -3.16 6.48 10.23
CA TYR A 127 -4.48 7.11 10.19
C TYR A 127 -5.24 6.86 8.88
N VAL A 128 -4.59 6.29 7.86
CA VAL A 128 -5.29 5.86 6.64
C VAL A 128 -6.19 4.67 7.01
N PRO A 129 -7.52 4.80 6.84
CA PRO A 129 -8.45 3.72 7.18
C PRO A 129 -8.20 2.46 6.35
N VAL A 130 -8.23 1.30 7.01
CA VAL A 130 -8.08 0.00 6.35
C VAL A 130 -9.09 -0.20 5.22
N SER A 131 -10.32 0.36 5.36
CA SER A 131 -11.35 0.30 4.32
C SER A 131 -10.93 0.96 3.00
N ILE A 132 -10.17 2.07 3.06
CA ILE A 132 -9.62 2.73 1.86
C ILE A 132 -8.56 1.83 1.24
N VAL A 133 -7.63 1.32 2.06
CA VAL A 133 -6.55 0.43 1.60
C VAL A 133 -7.13 -0.80 0.92
N THR A 134 -8.07 -1.47 1.56
CA THR A 134 -8.74 -2.66 0.99
C THR A 134 -9.51 -2.32 -0.29
N GLY A 135 -10.20 -1.18 -0.33
CA GLY A 135 -10.93 -0.72 -1.52
C GLY A 135 -10.01 -0.53 -2.71
N PHE A 136 -8.95 0.26 -2.57
CA PHE A 136 -8.03 0.51 -3.68
C PHE A 136 -7.22 -0.74 -4.08
N THR A 137 -6.79 -1.58 -3.12
CA THR A 137 -6.05 -2.81 -3.44
C THR A 137 -6.89 -3.76 -4.29
N ASN A 138 -8.18 -3.94 -3.96
CA ASN A 138 -9.10 -4.72 -4.79
C ASN A 138 -9.35 -4.08 -6.16
N GLY A 139 -9.48 -2.74 -6.21
CA GLY A 139 -9.61 -2.00 -7.48
C GLY A 139 -8.39 -2.17 -8.39
N ILE A 140 -7.18 -2.05 -7.82
CA ILE A 140 -5.92 -2.31 -8.54
C ILE A 140 -5.88 -3.76 -9.06
N ALA A 141 -6.29 -4.74 -8.26
CA ALA A 141 -6.32 -6.14 -8.66
C ALA A 141 -7.21 -6.35 -9.91
N VAL A 142 -8.39 -5.71 -9.96
CA VAL A 142 -9.28 -5.73 -11.12
C VAL A 142 -8.63 -5.08 -12.35
N LEU A 143 -8.00 -3.91 -12.17
CA LEU A 143 -7.34 -3.19 -13.28
C LEU A 143 -6.13 -3.94 -13.82
N ILE A 144 -5.31 -4.56 -12.95
CA ILE A 144 -4.22 -5.44 -13.39
C ILE A 144 -4.80 -6.61 -14.19
N ALA A 145 -5.84 -7.28 -13.68
CA ALA A 145 -6.45 -8.39 -14.39
C ALA A 145 -6.95 -7.98 -15.77
N LEU A 146 -7.62 -6.83 -15.88
CA LEU A 146 -8.09 -6.29 -17.15
C LEU A 146 -6.93 -5.98 -18.12
N SER A 147 -5.87 -5.35 -17.64
CA SER A 147 -4.70 -5.00 -18.47
C SER A 147 -3.98 -6.23 -19.02
N GLN A 148 -4.04 -7.36 -18.32
CA GLN A 148 -3.40 -8.61 -18.74
C GLN A 148 -4.20 -9.42 -19.75
N LEU A 149 -5.49 -9.10 -19.95
CA LEU A 149 -6.34 -9.86 -20.89
C LEU A 149 -5.80 -9.81 -22.32
N LYS A 150 -5.22 -8.68 -22.77
CA LYS A 150 -4.67 -8.58 -24.13
C LYS A 150 -3.53 -9.59 -24.36
N ASP A 151 -2.59 -9.70 -23.40
CA ASP A 151 -1.44 -10.59 -23.53
C ASP A 151 -1.82 -12.05 -23.24
N LEU A 152 -2.79 -12.30 -22.36
CA LEU A 152 -3.37 -13.62 -22.14
C LEU A 152 -4.06 -14.17 -23.38
N LEU A 153 -4.86 -13.33 -24.04
CA LEU A 153 -5.58 -13.66 -25.26
C LEU A 153 -4.70 -13.56 -26.53
N GLY A 154 -3.49 -13.04 -26.40
CA GLY A 154 -2.56 -12.83 -27.52
C GLY A 154 -3.11 -11.86 -28.57
N LEU A 155 -3.85 -10.81 -28.14
CA LEU A 155 -4.44 -9.84 -29.03
C LEU A 155 -3.43 -8.87 -29.62
N LYS A 156 -3.53 -8.57 -30.90
CA LYS A 156 -2.71 -7.57 -31.59
C LYS A 156 -3.26 -6.17 -31.37
N VAL A 157 -2.98 -5.58 -30.21
CA VAL A 157 -3.41 -4.24 -29.81
C VAL A 157 -2.23 -3.28 -29.91
N PRO A 158 -2.28 -2.25 -30.78
CA PRO A 158 -1.17 -1.30 -30.97
C PRO A 158 -0.87 -0.49 -29.70
N LYS A 159 -1.90 0.04 -29.05
CA LYS A 159 -1.80 0.83 -27.82
C LYS A 159 -3.01 0.55 -26.92
N MET A 160 -2.76 0.24 -25.65
CA MET A 160 -3.80 0.12 -24.64
C MET A 160 -4.09 1.49 -24.04
N SER A 161 -5.31 1.74 -23.58
CA SER A 161 -5.66 2.94 -22.82
C SER A 161 -5.48 2.70 -21.32
N ALA A 162 -5.29 3.76 -20.52
CA ALA A 162 -5.29 3.67 -19.06
C ALA A 162 -6.71 3.59 -18.48
N ASP A 163 -7.70 4.12 -19.19
CA ASP A 163 -9.10 4.17 -18.75
C ASP A 163 -9.80 2.81 -18.85
N PHE A 164 -10.55 2.42 -17.80
CA PHE A 164 -11.22 1.12 -17.67
C PHE A 164 -12.16 0.81 -18.85
N PHE A 165 -13.05 1.73 -19.20
CA PHE A 165 -14.02 1.51 -20.26
C PHE A 165 -13.36 1.45 -21.63
N SER A 166 -12.36 2.30 -21.86
CA SER A 166 -11.57 2.31 -23.09
C SER A 166 -10.76 1.03 -23.23
N GLN A 167 -10.20 0.47 -22.16
CA GLN A 167 -9.54 -0.84 -22.19
C GLN A 167 -10.49 -1.93 -22.63
N PHE A 168 -11.71 -1.97 -22.06
CA PHE A 168 -12.72 -2.96 -22.42
C PHE A 168 -13.13 -2.85 -23.88
N LYS A 169 -13.34 -1.62 -24.36
CA LYS A 169 -13.66 -1.33 -25.76
C LYS A 169 -12.56 -1.81 -26.71
N VAL A 170 -11.30 -1.46 -26.42
CA VAL A 170 -10.15 -1.86 -27.25
C VAL A 170 -10.00 -3.39 -27.30
N ILE A 171 -10.17 -4.09 -26.17
CA ILE A 171 -10.14 -5.55 -26.12
C ILE A 171 -11.27 -6.15 -26.99
N ALA A 172 -12.49 -5.60 -26.90
CA ALA A 172 -13.63 -6.07 -27.68
C ALA A 172 -13.43 -5.84 -29.19
N GLU A 173 -12.91 -4.67 -29.59
CA GLU A 173 -12.64 -4.33 -31.00
C GLU A 173 -11.56 -5.24 -31.61
N HIS A 174 -10.57 -5.69 -30.82
CA HIS A 174 -9.50 -6.55 -31.30
C HIS A 174 -9.72 -8.04 -31.00
N ALA A 175 -10.88 -8.43 -30.49
CA ALA A 175 -11.18 -9.83 -30.14
C ALA A 175 -11.02 -10.81 -31.33
N GLY A 176 -11.21 -10.32 -32.56
CA GLY A 176 -10.98 -11.12 -33.79
C GLY A 176 -9.51 -11.50 -34.02
N THR A 177 -8.54 -10.92 -33.30
CA THR A 177 -7.11 -11.25 -33.41
C THR A 177 -6.66 -12.29 -32.38
N LEU A 178 -7.59 -12.98 -31.72
CA LEU A 178 -7.34 -13.99 -30.70
C LEU A 178 -6.32 -15.04 -31.15
N ASN A 179 -5.29 -15.27 -30.32
CA ASN A 179 -4.30 -16.33 -30.52
C ASN A 179 -4.56 -17.47 -29.54
N LEU A 180 -5.02 -18.61 -30.05
CA LEU A 180 -5.34 -19.79 -29.25
C LEU A 180 -4.12 -20.39 -28.55
N TYR A 181 -2.92 -20.29 -29.14
CA TYR A 181 -1.69 -20.77 -28.50
C TYR A 181 -1.33 -19.90 -27.30
N ALA A 182 -1.43 -18.57 -27.43
CA ALA A 182 -1.22 -17.65 -26.31
C ALA A 182 -2.21 -17.90 -25.19
N LEU A 183 -3.51 -18.03 -25.51
CA LEU A 183 -4.56 -18.36 -24.55
C LEU A 183 -4.29 -19.70 -23.86
N GLY A 184 -3.91 -20.74 -24.61
CA GLY A 184 -3.59 -22.06 -24.07
C GLY A 184 -2.42 -22.01 -23.09
N LEU A 185 -1.33 -21.30 -23.43
CA LEU A 185 -0.18 -21.12 -22.55
C LEU A 185 -0.53 -20.33 -21.29
N GLY A 186 -1.24 -19.21 -21.44
CA GLY A 186 -1.63 -18.37 -20.31
C GLY A 186 -2.58 -19.07 -19.34
N LEU A 187 -3.59 -19.79 -19.86
CA LEU A 187 -4.48 -20.59 -19.02
C LEU A 187 -3.76 -21.76 -18.36
N SER A 188 -2.87 -22.46 -19.07
CA SER A 188 -2.06 -23.53 -18.50
C SER A 188 -1.17 -23.02 -17.37
N CYS A 189 -0.57 -21.83 -17.53
CA CYS A 189 0.17 -21.15 -16.47
C CYS A 189 -0.72 -20.86 -15.26
N LEU A 190 -1.86 -20.23 -15.47
CA LEU A 190 -2.78 -19.83 -14.40
C LEU A 190 -3.30 -21.07 -13.63
N LEU A 191 -3.78 -22.07 -14.35
CA LEU A 191 -4.23 -23.34 -13.76
C LEU A 191 -3.11 -24.04 -13.01
N GLY A 192 -1.92 -24.13 -13.60
CA GLY A 192 -0.74 -24.70 -12.96
C GLY A 192 -0.42 -24.01 -11.63
N LEU A 193 -0.49 -22.67 -11.58
CA LEU A 193 -0.23 -21.89 -10.36
C LEU A 193 -1.29 -22.11 -9.27
N PHE A 194 -2.56 -22.33 -9.62
CA PHE A 194 -3.60 -22.67 -8.65
C PHE A 194 -3.50 -24.12 -8.16
N ILE A 195 -3.12 -25.04 -9.03
CA ILE A 195 -3.00 -26.47 -8.71
C ILE A 195 -1.72 -26.75 -7.93
N TRP A 196 -0.61 -26.04 -8.19
CA TRP A 196 0.69 -26.26 -7.58
C TRP A 196 0.66 -26.34 -6.04
N PRO A 197 0.06 -25.39 -5.32
CA PRO A 197 -0.07 -25.49 -3.87
C PRO A 197 -0.93 -26.67 -3.42
N LEU A 198 -1.93 -27.06 -4.19
CA LEU A 198 -2.81 -28.18 -3.86
C LEU A 198 -2.07 -29.52 -3.94
N LEU A 199 -1.22 -29.73 -4.95
CA LEU A 199 -0.41 -30.93 -5.10
C LEU A 199 0.53 -31.17 -3.91
N PHE A 200 0.99 -30.08 -3.28
CA PHE A 200 1.96 -30.18 -2.16
C PHE A 200 1.32 -30.00 -0.78
N ARG A 201 0.13 -29.37 -0.65
CA ARG A 201 -0.64 -29.27 0.61
C ARG A 201 -1.25 -30.59 1.07
N VAL A 202 -1.61 -31.48 0.14
CA VAL A 202 -2.16 -32.82 0.46
C VAL A 202 -1.21 -33.65 1.32
N ARG A 203 0.07 -33.27 1.41
CA ARG A 203 1.09 -33.96 2.20
C ARG A 203 1.06 -33.63 3.71
N GLU A 204 0.44 -32.50 4.12
CA GLU A 204 0.33 -32.11 5.54
C GLU A 204 -0.98 -32.51 6.22
N ALA A 205 -2.01 -32.82 5.45
CA ALA A 205 -3.30 -33.30 5.97
C ALA A 205 -3.23 -34.79 6.33
N ARG A 206 -2.95 -35.09 7.59
CA ARG A 206 -2.80 -36.43 8.19
C ARG A 206 -4.04 -37.35 8.12
N GLY A 207 -4.91 -37.26 7.15
CA GLY A 207 -6.14 -38.04 7.10
C GLY A 207 -6.48 -38.73 5.79
N LEU A 208 -6.01 -38.24 4.64
CA LEU A 208 -6.40 -38.75 3.31
C LEU A 208 -5.28 -39.55 2.61
N SER A 209 -4.15 -39.74 3.27
CA SER A 209 -2.87 -40.13 2.63
C SER A 209 -2.64 -41.61 2.45
N THR A 210 -3.38 -42.52 3.09
CA THR A 210 -3.02 -43.93 3.12
C THR A 210 -3.26 -44.68 1.80
N ARG A 211 -4.30 -44.32 1.04
CA ARG A 211 -4.55 -44.97 -0.26
C ARG A 211 -3.72 -44.38 -1.40
N LEU A 212 -3.58 -43.03 -1.46
CA LEU A 212 -2.71 -42.39 -2.46
C LEU A 212 -1.22 -42.71 -2.19
N HIS A 213 -0.81 -42.78 -0.94
CA HIS A 213 0.54 -43.15 -0.54
C HIS A 213 0.90 -44.62 -0.93
N LYS A 214 -0.08 -45.56 -0.87
CA LYS A 214 0.12 -46.93 -1.36
C LYS A 214 0.22 -46.99 -2.89
N MET A 215 -0.59 -46.19 -3.62
CA MET A 215 -0.48 -46.14 -5.09
C MET A 215 0.82 -45.45 -5.55
N MET A 216 1.26 -44.41 -4.89
CA MET A 216 2.53 -43.73 -5.24
C MET A 216 3.76 -44.54 -4.86
N ARG A 217 3.74 -45.35 -3.79
CA ARG A 217 4.84 -46.25 -3.45
C ARG A 217 5.03 -47.38 -4.47
N ALA A 218 4.00 -47.73 -5.20
CA ALA A 218 4.07 -48.78 -6.24
C ALA A 218 4.76 -48.30 -7.55
N VAL A 219 4.95 -46.99 -7.72
CA VAL A 219 5.59 -46.36 -8.90
C VAL A 219 6.97 -45.77 -8.56
N GLU A 220 7.42 -45.91 -7.30
CA GLU A 220 8.62 -45.23 -6.80
C GLU A 220 9.95 -45.93 -7.15
N GLY A 221 10.56 -45.43 -8.23
CA GLY A 221 12.03 -45.38 -8.26
C GLY A 221 12.53 -44.22 -7.37
N VAL A 222 13.54 -44.43 -6.56
CA VAL A 222 14.14 -43.47 -5.58
C VAL A 222 14.46 -42.10 -6.18
N GLN A 223 14.67 -42.00 -7.50
CA GLN A 223 14.94 -40.74 -8.22
C GLN A 223 13.72 -39.85 -8.37
N LEU A 224 12.50 -40.40 -8.51
CA LEU A 224 11.27 -39.61 -8.66
C LEU A 224 10.88 -38.90 -7.36
N LEU A 225 11.17 -39.54 -6.21
CA LEU A 225 10.89 -38.96 -4.89
C LEU A 225 11.78 -37.76 -4.57
N SER A 226 13.04 -37.81 -4.98
CA SER A 226 13.97 -36.67 -4.81
C SER A 226 13.61 -35.52 -5.73
N ALA A 227 13.20 -35.79 -6.97
CA ALA A 227 12.74 -34.80 -7.92
C ALA A 227 11.44 -34.12 -7.44
N VAL A 228 10.45 -34.87 -6.96
CA VAL A 228 9.19 -34.34 -6.39
C VAL A 228 9.46 -33.55 -5.12
N LYS A 229 10.39 -33.95 -4.27
CA LYS A 229 10.78 -33.21 -3.06
C LYS A 229 11.52 -31.91 -3.40
N MET A 230 12.33 -31.91 -4.46
CA MET A 230 12.98 -30.70 -4.98
C MET A 230 11.96 -29.77 -5.64
N ALA A 231 11.06 -30.31 -6.46
CA ALA A 231 9.97 -29.56 -7.08
C ALA A 231 9.02 -28.91 -6.04
N SER A 232 8.75 -29.60 -4.91
CA SER A 232 7.90 -29.03 -3.84
C SER A 232 8.51 -27.81 -3.14
N ARG A 233 9.80 -27.62 -3.23
CA ARG A 233 10.54 -26.45 -2.70
C ARG A 233 10.64 -25.31 -3.71
N THR A 234 10.39 -25.60 -5.00
CA THR A 234 10.49 -24.61 -6.07
C THR A 234 9.18 -23.83 -6.17
N PRO A 235 9.22 -22.50 -6.18
CA PRO A 235 8.03 -21.66 -6.33
C PRO A 235 7.32 -21.89 -7.67
N GLY A 236 6.00 -22.07 -7.61
CA GLY A 236 5.17 -22.35 -8.79
C GLY A 236 5.40 -21.39 -9.99
N PRO A 237 5.52 -20.07 -9.81
CA PRO A 237 5.76 -19.15 -10.92
C PRO A 237 7.03 -19.45 -11.73
N ILE A 238 8.10 -19.92 -11.08
CA ILE A 238 9.35 -20.29 -11.78
C ILE A 238 9.14 -21.56 -12.61
N VAL A 239 8.50 -22.57 -12.02
CA VAL A 239 8.23 -23.82 -12.73
C VAL A 239 7.38 -23.56 -13.95
N ALA A 240 6.29 -22.79 -13.80
CA ALA A 240 5.43 -22.42 -14.92
C ALA A 240 6.20 -21.64 -15.98
N LEU A 241 7.01 -20.66 -15.57
CA LEU A 241 7.82 -19.86 -16.50
C LEU A 241 8.77 -20.74 -17.31
N VAL A 242 9.60 -21.55 -16.63
CA VAL A 242 10.63 -22.38 -17.29
C VAL A 242 9.99 -23.43 -18.19
N THR A 243 8.98 -24.16 -17.68
CA THR A 243 8.35 -25.25 -18.45
C THR A 243 7.59 -24.73 -19.67
N LEU A 244 6.82 -23.64 -19.55
CA LEU A 244 6.04 -23.10 -20.66
C LEU A 244 6.92 -22.32 -21.65
N THR A 245 8.01 -21.70 -21.18
CA THR A 245 9.01 -21.09 -22.10
C THR A 245 9.73 -22.18 -22.89
N ALA A 246 10.16 -23.28 -22.25
CA ALA A 246 10.76 -24.41 -22.94
C ALA A 246 9.77 -25.03 -23.95
N LEU A 247 8.51 -25.21 -23.57
CA LEU A 247 7.48 -25.70 -24.48
C LEU A 247 7.31 -24.80 -25.71
N THR A 248 7.27 -23.47 -25.50
CA THR A 248 7.16 -22.49 -26.59
C THR A 248 8.35 -22.56 -27.51
N PHE A 249 9.57 -22.68 -26.95
CA PHE A 249 10.81 -22.75 -27.72
C PHE A 249 10.91 -24.03 -28.55
N PHE A 250 10.67 -25.22 -27.95
CA PHE A 250 10.82 -26.50 -28.66
C PHE A 250 9.70 -26.79 -29.68
N LEU A 251 8.49 -26.25 -29.45
CA LEU A 251 7.37 -26.40 -30.39
C LEU A 251 7.24 -25.21 -31.35
N GLU A 252 8.12 -24.24 -31.30
CA GLU A 252 8.11 -23.03 -32.15
C GLU A 252 6.72 -22.36 -32.22
N LEU A 253 6.05 -22.27 -31.05
CA LEU A 253 4.69 -21.75 -31.01
C LEU A 253 4.62 -20.28 -31.47
N PRO A 254 3.64 -19.92 -32.34
CA PRO A 254 3.52 -18.58 -32.88
C PRO A 254 2.88 -17.60 -31.88
N VAL A 255 3.62 -17.26 -30.83
CA VAL A 255 3.19 -16.38 -29.73
C VAL A 255 4.19 -15.23 -29.55
N GLU A 256 3.71 -14.08 -29.04
CA GLU A 256 4.59 -12.98 -28.71
C GLU A 256 5.44 -13.31 -27.47
N THR A 257 6.74 -13.03 -27.58
CA THR A 257 7.72 -13.22 -26.51
C THR A 257 8.36 -11.89 -26.11
N ILE A 258 9.13 -11.87 -25.03
CA ILE A 258 9.93 -10.69 -24.64
C ILE A 258 10.87 -10.28 -25.80
N GLY A 259 11.44 -11.24 -26.50
CA GLY A 259 12.32 -10.98 -27.64
C GLY A 259 11.62 -10.32 -28.80
N THR A 260 10.44 -10.83 -29.19
CA THR A 260 9.70 -10.31 -30.34
C THR A 260 9.15 -8.90 -30.11
N ARG A 261 8.75 -8.56 -28.87
CA ARG A 261 8.17 -7.25 -28.55
C ARG A 261 9.20 -6.22 -28.09
N PHE A 262 10.23 -6.62 -27.32
CA PHE A 262 11.17 -5.70 -26.66
C PHE A 262 12.63 -5.87 -27.11
N GLY A 263 12.93 -6.84 -27.97
CA GLY A 263 14.29 -7.14 -28.43
C GLY A 263 15.14 -7.91 -27.43
N GLY A 264 14.61 -8.24 -26.25
CA GLY A 264 15.31 -8.98 -25.18
C GLY A 264 15.57 -8.12 -23.93
N ILE A 265 16.46 -8.61 -23.06
CA ILE A 265 16.90 -7.94 -21.85
C ILE A 265 18.38 -7.56 -22.01
N PRO A 266 18.78 -6.31 -21.70
CA PRO A 266 20.17 -5.88 -21.77
C PRO A 266 21.06 -6.72 -20.83
N GLN A 267 22.22 -7.14 -21.32
CA GLN A 267 23.23 -7.85 -20.53
C GLN A 267 24.20 -6.91 -19.80
N ALA A 268 23.99 -5.60 -19.94
CA ALA A 268 24.82 -4.56 -19.32
C ALA A 268 24.05 -3.88 -18.18
N LEU A 269 24.79 -3.34 -17.23
CA LEU A 269 24.22 -2.45 -16.22
C LEU A 269 23.58 -1.22 -16.90
N PRO A 270 22.48 -0.67 -16.34
CA PRO A 270 21.82 0.47 -16.94
C PRO A 270 22.76 1.68 -16.98
N PRO A 271 22.75 2.46 -18.06
CA PRO A 271 23.49 3.72 -18.09
C PRO A 271 22.88 4.69 -17.09
N PHE A 272 23.74 5.47 -16.44
CA PHE A 272 23.29 6.58 -15.61
C PHE A 272 22.79 7.71 -16.52
N THR A 273 21.52 8.08 -16.38
CA THR A 273 20.91 9.16 -17.17
C THR A 273 20.30 10.19 -16.23
N LEU A 274 20.57 11.48 -16.51
CA LEU A 274 19.94 12.59 -15.80
C LEU A 274 18.64 12.95 -16.51
N PRO A 275 17.48 12.90 -15.83
CA PRO A 275 16.25 13.47 -16.37
C PRO A 275 16.37 14.99 -16.51
N ASP A 276 15.78 15.56 -17.55
CA ASP A 276 15.73 17.02 -17.73
C ASP A 276 14.75 17.65 -16.72
N PHE A 277 15.30 18.17 -15.63
CA PHE A 277 14.53 18.87 -14.59
C PHE A 277 14.27 20.32 -15.01
N SER A 278 12.99 20.68 -15.15
CA SER A 278 12.55 22.05 -15.21
C SER A 278 11.53 22.35 -14.10
N TRP A 279 11.48 23.59 -13.62
CA TRP A 279 10.50 23.97 -12.59
C TRP A 279 9.07 23.86 -13.10
N GLU A 280 8.84 24.13 -14.37
CA GLU A 280 7.55 23.99 -15.02
C GLU A 280 7.09 22.52 -15.04
N THR A 281 7.97 21.60 -15.38
CA THR A 281 7.72 20.15 -15.34
C THR A 281 7.40 19.68 -13.93
N VAL A 282 8.18 20.10 -12.93
CA VAL A 282 7.91 19.73 -11.53
C VAL A 282 6.52 20.19 -11.08
N ARG A 283 6.11 21.41 -11.46
CA ARG A 283 4.79 21.97 -11.15
C ARG A 283 3.65 21.15 -11.77
N LEU A 284 3.81 20.72 -13.01
CA LEU A 284 2.87 19.84 -13.72
C LEU A 284 2.73 18.48 -13.02
N LEU A 285 3.82 17.98 -12.43
CA LEU A 285 3.91 16.64 -11.86
C LEU A 285 3.62 16.57 -10.35
N VAL A 286 3.13 17.64 -9.73
CA VAL A 286 2.80 17.65 -8.28
C VAL A 286 1.84 16.52 -7.90
N THR A 287 0.74 16.37 -8.64
CA THR A 287 -0.28 15.33 -8.36
C THR A 287 0.28 13.91 -8.53
N PRO A 288 0.92 13.53 -9.65
CA PRO A 288 1.61 12.24 -9.78
C PRO A 288 2.61 11.98 -8.66
N THR A 289 3.42 12.97 -8.32
CA THR A 289 4.46 12.89 -7.29
C THR A 289 3.87 12.57 -5.92
N ILE A 290 2.84 13.32 -5.49
CA ILE A 290 2.15 13.09 -4.22
C ILE A 290 1.52 11.68 -4.19
N THR A 291 0.92 11.25 -5.30
CA THR A 291 0.28 9.95 -5.38
C THR A 291 1.28 8.81 -5.27
N ILE A 292 2.42 8.87 -5.97
CA ILE A 292 3.51 7.89 -5.85
C ILE A 292 4.03 7.86 -4.41
N ALA A 293 4.29 9.03 -3.80
CA ALA A 293 4.80 9.11 -2.43
C ALA A 293 3.81 8.51 -1.42
N LEU A 294 2.54 8.88 -1.50
CA LEU A 294 1.53 8.40 -0.56
C LEU A 294 1.27 6.90 -0.70
N LEU A 295 1.15 6.40 -1.94
CA LEU A 295 1.00 4.98 -2.20
C LEU A 295 2.23 4.20 -1.74
N GLY A 296 3.43 4.69 -2.05
CA GLY A 296 4.69 4.08 -1.60
C GLY A 296 4.81 4.02 -0.08
N ALA A 297 4.43 5.09 0.63
CA ALA A 297 4.42 5.12 2.09
C ALA A 297 3.44 4.08 2.68
N VAL A 298 2.21 4.04 2.17
CA VAL A 298 1.17 3.11 2.64
C VAL A 298 1.61 1.66 2.40
N GLU A 299 2.00 1.34 1.18
CA GLU A 299 2.40 -0.03 0.76
C GLU A 299 3.62 -0.52 1.55
N SER A 300 4.67 0.31 1.67
CA SER A 300 5.88 -0.04 2.40
C SER A 300 5.61 -0.30 3.87
N LEU A 301 4.88 0.58 4.55
CA LEU A 301 4.60 0.42 5.98
C LEU A 301 3.59 -0.71 6.27
N LEU A 302 2.66 -1.00 5.34
CA LEU A 302 1.83 -2.20 5.43
C LEU A 302 2.67 -3.47 5.27
N CYS A 303 3.57 -3.49 4.29
CA CYS A 303 4.50 -4.60 4.08
C CYS A 303 5.37 -4.85 5.31
N ALA A 304 5.93 -3.79 5.91
CA ALA A 304 6.74 -3.88 7.12
C ALA A 304 5.94 -4.42 8.32
N ARG A 305 4.66 -4.03 8.48
CA ARG A 305 3.78 -4.59 9.52
C ARG A 305 3.50 -6.09 9.31
N VAL A 306 3.24 -6.50 8.08
CA VAL A 306 3.07 -7.92 7.76
C VAL A 306 4.35 -8.68 8.10
N ALA A 307 5.52 -8.13 7.75
CA ALA A 307 6.82 -8.69 8.09
C ALA A 307 7.00 -8.87 9.61
N ASP A 308 6.65 -7.85 10.41
CA ASP A 308 6.71 -7.93 11.87
C ASP A 308 5.81 -9.05 12.43
N GLN A 309 4.60 -9.19 11.89
CA GLN A 309 3.62 -10.18 12.37
C GLN A 309 4.03 -11.62 12.11
N ILE A 310 4.69 -11.88 10.97
CA ILE A 310 5.03 -13.26 10.55
C ILE A 310 6.45 -13.67 10.90
N SER A 311 7.36 -12.72 11.15
CA SER A 311 8.77 -13.04 11.40
C SER A 311 9.11 -13.27 12.87
N GLY A 312 8.30 -12.72 13.80
CA GLY A 312 8.62 -12.71 15.24
C GLY A 312 9.85 -11.89 15.62
N LEU A 313 10.39 -11.10 14.68
CA LEU A 313 11.54 -10.22 14.90
C LEU A 313 11.12 -8.87 15.52
N PRO A 314 12.06 -8.08 16.05
CA PRO A 314 11.76 -6.76 16.57
C PRO A 314 11.09 -5.88 15.52
N ARG A 315 10.10 -5.10 15.95
CA ARG A 315 9.30 -4.22 15.09
C ARG A 315 10.16 -3.28 14.26
N HIS A 316 9.69 -2.99 13.05
CA HIS A 316 10.32 -2.02 12.16
C HIS A 316 10.22 -0.58 12.70
N ASP A 317 11.18 0.26 12.32
CA ASP A 317 11.09 1.70 12.48
C ASP A 317 10.41 2.31 11.23
N PRO A 318 9.19 2.84 11.34
CA PRO A 318 8.45 3.37 10.20
C PRO A 318 9.11 4.61 9.58
N ASN A 319 9.81 5.43 10.36
CA ASN A 319 10.46 6.63 9.86
C ASN A 319 11.72 6.29 9.08
N GLN A 320 12.53 5.38 9.64
CA GLN A 320 13.70 4.86 8.94
C GLN A 320 13.32 4.16 7.65
N GLU A 321 12.21 3.41 7.65
CA GLU A 321 11.70 2.73 6.47
C GLU A 321 11.31 3.72 5.38
N LEU A 322 10.59 4.79 5.72
CA LEU A 322 10.23 5.85 4.75
C LEU A 322 11.45 6.59 4.22
N MET A 323 12.45 6.87 5.06
CA MET A 323 13.70 7.48 4.59
C MET A 323 14.43 6.59 3.58
N ALA A 324 14.48 5.29 3.82
CA ALA A 324 15.09 4.32 2.90
C ALA A 324 14.33 4.24 1.56
N GLN A 325 12.99 4.18 1.62
CA GLN A 325 12.14 4.24 0.43
C GLN A 325 12.35 5.53 -0.34
N GLY A 326 12.52 6.65 0.39
CA GLY A 326 12.84 7.94 -0.18
C GLY A 326 14.14 7.91 -0.97
N VAL A 327 15.25 7.44 -0.36
CA VAL A 327 16.55 7.31 -1.02
C VAL A 327 16.46 6.39 -2.24
N ALA A 328 15.79 5.26 -2.12
CA ALA A 328 15.63 4.32 -3.24
C ALA A 328 14.91 4.98 -4.43
N ASN A 329 13.80 5.70 -4.18
CA ASN A 329 13.04 6.36 -5.23
C ASN A 329 13.72 7.63 -5.78
N MET A 330 14.65 8.25 -5.05
CA MET A 330 15.52 9.28 -5.59
C MET A 330 16.57 8.72 -6.55
N VAL A 331 17.09 7.51 -6.30
CA VAL A 331 18.21 6.93 -7.05
C VAL A 331 17.76 6.12 -8.27
N VAL A 332 16.72 5.28 -8.11
CA VAL A 332 16.24 4.35 -9.16
C VAL A 332 15.94 5.02 -10.50
N PRO A 333 15.34 6.22 -10.58
CA PRO A 333 15.07 6.89 -11.85
C PRO A 333 16.30 7.18 -12.71
N PHE A 334 17.46 7.44 -12.10
CA PHE A 334 18.70 7.68 -12.83
C PHE A 334 19.22 6.45 -13.60
N PHE A 335 18.68 5.29 -13.28
CA PHE A 335 18.98 4.03 -13.95
C PHE A 335 17.78 3.51 -14.77
N GLY A 336 16.82 4.37 -15.10
CA GLY A 336 15.66 4.03 -15.91
C GLY A 336 14.65 3.13 -15.21
N GLY A 337 14.72 3.00 -13.87
CA GLY A 337 13.80 2.18 -13.09
C GLY A 337 12.48 2.89 -12.77
N MET A 338 11.45 2.10 -12.48
CA MET A 338 10.13 2.56 -12.04
C MET A 338 10.07 2.72 -10.51
N PRO A 339 9.01 3.33 -9.92
CA PRO A 339 8.89 3.49 -8.49
C PRO A 339 9.05 2.18 -7.71
N ALA A 340 9.81 2.25 -6.61
CA ALA A 340 10.10 1.14 -5.71
C ALA A 340 9.33 1.28 -4.39
N THR A 341 8.90 0.15 -3.82
CA THR A 341 8.35 0.08 -2.47
C THR A 341 8.59 -1.29 -1.83
N GLY A 342 8.22 -1.48 -0.56
CA GLY A 342 8.21 -2.79 0.07
C GLY A 342 7.17 -3.71 -0.58
N THR A 343 7.55 -4.95 -0.88
CA THR A 343 6.70 -5.89 -1.60
C THR A 343 6.26 -7.04 -0.70
N ILE A 344 4.96 -7.14 -0.40
CA ILE A 344 4.40 -8.12 0.55
C ILE A 344 4.74 -9.56 0.13
N ALA A 345 4.49 -9.92 -1.13
CA ALA A 345 4.70 -11.29 -1.61
C ALA A 345 6.16 -11.75 -1.48
N ARG A 346 7.12 -10.89 -1.84
CA ARG A 346 8.56 -11.19 -1.69
C ARG A 346 8.98 -11.24 -0.24
N THR A 347 8.48 -10.33 0.59
CA THR A 347 8.75 -10.28 2.04
C THR A 347 8.23 -11.52 2.75
N VAL A 348 7.00 -11.96 2.45
CA VAL A 348 6.45 -13.22 2.99
C VAL A 348 7.28 -14.42 2.55
N THR A 349 7.71 -14.44 1.28
CA THR A 349 8.59 -15.50 0.76
C THR A 349 9.94 -15.51 1.48
N ASN A 350 10.53 -14.33 1.72
CA ASN A 350 11.78 -14.17 2.47
C ASN A 350 11.67 -14.77 3.87
N VAL A 351 10.65 -14.36 4.63
CA VAL A 351 10.43 -14.87 6.00
C VAL A 351 10.20 -16.38 6.00
N ARG A 352 9.36 -16.91 5.09
CA ARG A 352 9.08 -18.34 4.99
C ARG A 352 10.30 -19.16 4.56
N SER A 353 11.23 -18.55 3.83
CA SER A 353 12.51 -19.18 3.43
C SER A 353 13.58 -19.08 4.52
N GLY A 354 13.27 -18.44 5.67
CA GLY A 354 14.15 -18.36 6.82
C GLY A 354 15.01 -17.09 6.87
N GLY A 355 14.69 -16.06 6.11
CA GLY A 355 15.35 -14.75 6.19
C GLY A 355 15.19 -14.11 7.56
N THR A 356 16.30 -13.63 8.14
CA THR A 356 16.37 -13.09 9.51
C THR A 356 16.93 -11.68 9.59
N SER A 357 17.49 -11.18 8.49
CA SER A 357 18.14 -9.86 8.47
C SER A 357 18.06 -9.20 7.09
N PRO A 358 18.39 -7.90 6.97
CA PRO A 358 18.45 -7.20 5.69
C PRO A 358 19.45 -7.79 4.69
N VAL A 359 20.39 -8.64 5.16
CA VAL A 359 21.34 -9.35 4.30
C VAL A 359 20.59 -10.26 3.31
N ALA A 360 19.46 -10.87 3.69
CA ALA A 360 18.64 -11.64 2.77
C ALA A 360 18.16 -10.80 1.57
N GLY A 361 17.76 -9.52 1.81
CA GLY A 361 17.39 -8.60 0.74
C GLY A 361 18.56 -8.19 -0.15
N LEU A 362 19.75 -8.02 0.40
CA LEU A 362 20.96 -7.78 -0.41
C LEU A 362 21.32 -9.01 -1.25
N MET A 363 21.25 -10.22 -0.68
CA MET A 363 21.46 -11.47 -1.42
C MET A 363 20.42 -11.69 -2.51
N HIS A 364 19.16 -11.28 -2.30
CA HIS A 364 18.14 -11.24 -3.33
C HIS A 364 18.58 -10.39 -4.54
N CYS A 365 19.11 -9.17 -4.29
CA CYS A 365 19.57 -8.29 -5.35
C CYS A 365 20.80 -8.88 -6.09
N VAL A 366 21.78 -9.43 -5.37
CA VAL A 366 22.93 -10.13 -5.96
C VAL A 366 22.45 -11.30 -6.83
N THR A 367 21.52 -12.10 -6.34
CA THR A 367 20.96 -13.23 -7.10
C THR A 367 20.29 -12.74 -8.39
N MET A 368 19.53 -11.65 -8.33
CA MET A 368 18.91 -11.07 -9.53
C MET A 368 19.96 -10.62 -10.55
N VAL A 369 21.03 -9.97 -10.11
CA VAL A 369 22.14 -9.59 -11.00
C VAL A 369 22.74 -10.81 -11.68
N VAL A 370 23.06 -11.86 -10.90
CA VAL A 370 23.64 -13.10 -11.44
C VAL A 370 22.70 -13.76 -12.44
N VAL A 371 21.40 -13.86 -12.11
CA VAL A 371 20.40 -14.49 -12.99
C VAL A 371 20.20 -13.66 -14.27
N VAL A 372 20.17 -12.34 -14.19
CA VAL A 372 20.04 -11.47 -15.37
C VAL A 372 21.24 -11.65 -16.29
N LEU A 373 22.46 -11.60 -15.76
CA LEU A 373 23.67 -11.76 -16.58
C LEU A 373 23.79 -13.16 -17.20
N ALA A 374 23.37 -14.20 -16.48
CA ALA A 374 23.45 -15.59 -16.95
C ALA A 374 22.30 -16.00 -17.87
N ALA A 375 21.07 -15.54 -17.57
CA ALA A 375 19.84 -16.01 -18.20
C ALA A 375 19.19 -15.00 -19.17
N ALA A 376 19.80 -13.83 -19.40
CA ALA A 376 19.27 -12.84 -20.35
C ALA A 376 19.04 -13.42 -21.77
N PRO A 377 19.89 -14.29 -22.33
CA PRO A 377 19.64 -14.92 -23.63
C PRO A 377 18.38 -15.81 -23.63
N LEU A 378 18.08 -16.45 -22.50
CA LEU A 378 16.90 -17.31 -22.35
C LEU A 378 15.59 -16.49 -22.19
N ALA A 379 15.70 -15.30 -21.60
CA ALA A 379 14.56 -14.43 -21.38
C ALA A 379 13.90 -13.93 -22.67
N VAL A 380 14.64 -13.91 -23.78
CA VAL A 380 14.12 -13.56 -25.12
C VAL A 380 12.95 -14.48 -25.51
N HIS A 381 12.97 -15.73 -25.11
CA HIS A 381 11.96 -16.74 -25.48
C HIS A 381 10.76 -16.79 -24.53
N VAL A 382 10.72 -15.98 -23.47
CA VAL A 382 9.61 -15.96 -22.51
C VAL A 382 8.34 -15.43 -23.15
N PRO A 383 7.24 -16.22 -23.20
CA PRO A 383 5.97 -15.78 -23.78
C PRO A 383 5.29 -14.73 -22.90
N LEU A 384 4.74 -13.69 -23.49
CA LEU A 384 4.02 -12.64 -22.76
C LEU A 384 2.73 -13.17 -22.12
N SER A 385 2.08 -14.16 -22.75
CA SER A 385 0.89 -14.82 -22.20
C SER A 385 1.17 -15.57 -20.89
N VAL A 386 2.38 -16.13 -20.73
CA VAL A 386 2.80 -16.78 -19.48
C VAL A 386 3.00 -15.73 -18.37
N LEU A 387 3.63 -14.60 -18.69
CA LEU A 387 3.75 -13.47 -17.75
C LEU A 387 2.39 -12.91 -17.36
N ALA A 388 1.45 -12.81 -18.32
CA ALA A 388 0.07 -12.41 -18.06
C ALA A 388 -0.63 -13.40 -17.12
N GLY A 389 -0.46 -14.71 -17.30
CA GLY A 389 -0.97 -15.74 -16.40
C GLY A 389 -0.41 -15.58 -14.97
N ILE A 390 0.89 -15.32 -14.83
CA ILE A 390 1.52 -15.05 -13.53
C ILE A 390 0.92 -13.79 -12.89
N LEU A 391 0.75 -12.71 -13.66
CA LEU A 391 0.18 -11.46 -13.12
C LEU A 391 -1.30 -11.58 -12.75
N LEU A 392 -2.09 -12.36 -13.48
CA LEU A 392 -3.46 -12.68 -13.10
C LEU A 392 -3.51 -13.44 -11.77
N PHE A 393 -2.60 -14.40 -11.58
CA PHE A 393 -2.48 -15.10 -10.30
C PHE A 393 -2.08 -14.15 -9.16
N VAL A 394 -1.16 -13.22 -9.42
CA VAL A 394 -0.76 -12.19 -8.43
C VAL A 394 -1.92 -11.25 -8.13
N ALA A 395 -2.64 -10.75 -9.14
CA ALA A 395 -3.82 -9.90 -8.96
C ALA A 395 -4.90 -10.60 -8.11
N TRP A 396 -5.16 -11.88 -8.38
CA TRP A 396 -6.06 -12.69 -7.57
C TRP A 396 -5.65 -12.78 -6.11
N ASN A 397 -4.36 -13.03 -5.84
CA ASN A 397 -3.83 -13.15 -4.47
C ASN A 397 -3.67 -11.80 -3.75
N MET A 398 -3.55 -10.70 -4.50
CA MET A 398 -3.48 -9.35 -3.95
C MET A 398 -4.85 -8.88 -3.47
N GLY A 399 -5.92 -9.29 -4.17
CA GLY A 399 -7.29 -8.91 -3.83
C GLY A 399 -7.78 -9.58 -2.54
N GLU A 400 -8.37 -8.79 -1.65
CA GLU A 400 -9.04 -9.26 -0.43
C GLU A 400 -10.51 -9.61 -0.71
N TRP A 401 -10.76 -10.55 -1.63
CA TRP A 401 -12.12 -10.88 -2.14
C TRP A 401 -13.10 -11.30 -1.05
N ARG A 402 -12.62 -11.89 0.04
CA ARG A 402 -13.45 -12.31 1.18
C ARG A 402 -14.12 -11.14 1.88
N VAL A 403 -13.56 -9.94 1.77
CA VAL A 403 -14.13 -8.73 2.37
C VAL A 403 -15.50 -8.41 1.76
N PHE A 404 -15.69 -8.63 0.45
CA PHE A 404 -17.00 -8.41 -0.19
C PHE A 404 -18.12 -9.28 0.42
N ALA A 405 -17.82 -10.53 0.77
CA ALA A 405 -18.76 -11.40 1.44
C ALA A 405 -19.06 -10.93 2.89
N SER A 406 -18.08 -10.33 3.57
CA SER A 406 -18.22 -9.82 4.93
C SER A 406 -18.88 -8.45 5.02
N LEU A 407 -19.04 -7.72 3.91
CA LEU A 407 -19.64 -6.38 3.88
C LEU A 407 -21.03 -6.32 4.53
N ARG A 408 -21.82 -7.39 4.44
CA ARG A 408 -23.15 -7.47 5.08
C ARG A 408 -23.10 -7.27 6.60
N ARG A 409 -21.97 -7.61 7.24
CA ARG A 409 -21.75 -7.48 8.69
C ARG A 409 -20.96 -6.22 9.06
N ALA A 410 -20.43 -5.49 8.07
CA ALA A 410 -19.64 -4.29 8.29
C ALA A 410 -20.54 -3.06 8.55
N SER A 411 -19.99 -2.04 9.21
CA SER A 411 -20.67 -0.75 9.40
C SER A 411 -20.88 -0.02 8.06
N ASN A 412 -21.90 0.84 8.00
CA ASN A 412 -22.19 1.62 6.80
C ASN A 412 -21.02 2.53 6.39
N HIS A 413 -20.28 3.07 7.36
CA HIS A 413 -19.07 3.86 7.12
C HIS A 413 -17.99 3.04 6.42
N TYR A 414 -17.74 1.82 6.90
CA TYR A 414 -16.78 0.91 6.29
C TYR A 414 -17.19 0.55 4.85
N ARG A 415 -18.48 0.20 4.64
CA ARG A 415 -19.02 -0.12 3.31
C ARG A 415 -18.84 1.03 2.33
N LEU A 416 -19.23 2.25 2.76
CA LEU A 416 -19.15 3.44 1.92
C LEU A 416 -17.72 3.77 1.52
N LEU A 417 -16.79 3.75 2.48
CA LEU A 417 -15.37 4.02 2.20
C LEU A 417 -14.77 2.93 1.31
N MET A 418 -14.97 1.66 1.63
CA MET A 418 -14.38 0.54 0.89
C MET A 418 -14.93 0.46 -0.53
N LEU A 419 -16.26 0.45 -0.69
CA LEU A 419 -16.89 0.37 -2.01
C LEU A 419 -16.67 1.65 -2.82
N GLY A 420 -16.76 2.81 -2.19
CA GLY A 420 -16.49 4.09 -2.85
C GLY A 420 -15.08 4.15 -3.39
N THR A 421 -14.07 3.80 -2.57
CA THR A 421 -12.67 3.75 -3.01
C THR A 421 -12.45 2.69 -4.09
N PHE A 422 -13.06 1.51 -3.97
CA PHE A 422 -13.00 0.45 -4.99
C PHE A 422 -13.53 0.94 -6.35
N PHE A 423 -14.75 1.48 -6.39
CA PHE A 423 -15.36 1.96 -7.63
C PHE A 423 -14.59 3.16 -8.23
N LEU A 424 -14.16 4.10 -7.39
CA LEU A 424 -13.36 5.22 -7.85
C LEU A 424 -12.01 4.77 -8.44
N THR A 425 -11.37 3.76 -7.85
CA THR A 425 -10.12 3.20 -8.38
C THR A 425 -10.34 2.55 -9.74
N VAL A 426 -11.42 1.80 -9.91
CA VAL A 426 -11.69 1.07 -11.15
C VAL A 426 -12.17 2.00 -12.28
N VAL A 427 -13.05 2.95 -11.96
CA VAL A 427 -13.77 3.74 -12.98
C VAL A 427 -13.03 5.02 -13.38
N PHE A 428 -12.40 5.69 -12.41
CA PHE A 428 -11.74 6.99 -12.67
C PHE A 428 -10.23 6.83 -12.74
N ASP A 429 -9.58 6.92 -11.62
CA ASP A 429 -8.16 6.60 -11.47
C ASP A 429 -7.82 6.47 -9.98
N LEU A 430 -6.66 5.88 -9.70
CA LEU A 430 -6.19 5.65 -8.34
C LEU A 430 -5.95 6.96 -7.58
N THR A 431 -5.50 8.02 -8.27
CA THR A 431 -5.22 9.33 -7.66
C THR A 431 -6.50 9.94 -7.11
N VAL A 432 -7.55 9.95 -7.95
CA VAL A 432 -8.89 10.43 -7.55
C VAL A 432 -9.46 9.58 -6.42
N ALA A 433 -9.35 8.26 -6.52
CA ALA A 433 -9.85 7.33 -5.51
C ALA A 433 -9.22 7.58 -4.14
N LEU A 434 -7.90 7.78 -4.09
CA LEU A 434 -7.17 8.01 -2.86
C LEU A 434 -7.51 9.37 -2.24
N GLN A 435 -7.54 10.45 -3.06
CA GLN A 435 -7.89 11.80 -2.60
C GLN A 435 -9.32 11.87 -2.07
N VAL A 436 -10.29 11.41 -2.86
CA VAL A 436 -11.71 11.41 -2.47
C VAL A 436 -11.95 10.48 -1.28
N GLY A 437 -11.32 9.30 -1.27
CA GLY A 437 -11.40 8.36 -0.16
C GLY A 437 -10.90 8.98 1.16
N LEU A 438 -9.76 9.67 1.13
CA LEU A 438 -9.21 10.33 2.31
C LEU A 438 -10.07 11.49 2.79
N ILE A 439 -10.55 12.34 1.86
CA ILE A 439 -11.48 13.44 2.21
C ILE A 439 -12.75 12.88 2.84
N LEU A 440 -13.35 11.86 2.22
CA LEU A 440 -14.55 11.21 2.73
C LEU A 440 -14.30 10.59 4.12
N ALA A 441 -13.15 9.96 4.34
CA ALA A 441 -12.78 9.42 5.64
C ALA A 441 -12.68 10.52 6.71
N CYS A 442 -12.06 11.66 6.38
CA CYS A 442 -11.99 12.82 7.28
C CYS A 442 -13.38 13.35 7.63
N VAL A 443 -14.25 13.52 6.63
CA VAL A 443 -15.64 13.99 6.85
C VAL A 443 -16.42 13.04 7.73
N LEU A 444 -16.34 11.72 7.45
CA LEU A 444 -17.00 10.69 8.26
C LEU A 444 -16.44 10.62 9.68
N PHE A 445 -15.13 10.83 9.84
CA PHE A 445 -14.48 10.88 11.15
C PHE A 445 -14.99 12.08 11.95
N VAL A 446 -15.00 13.29 11.35
CA VAL A 446 -15.53 14.51 11.99
C VAL A 446 -16.99 14.30 12.42
N ARG A 447 -17.82 13.77 11.52
CA ARG A 447 -19.22 13.46 11.83
C ARG A 447 -19.36 12.46 12.99
N ARG A 448 -18.55 11.41 13.00
CA ARG A 448 -18.55 10.41 14.09
C ARG A 448 -18.10 11.03 15.41
N MET A 449 -17.03 11.84 15.39
CA MET A 449 -16.56 12.54 16.59
C MET A 449 -17.61 13.51 17.13
N SER A 450 -18.30 14.25 16.23
CA SER A 450 -19.42 15.10 16.63
C SER A 450 -20.53 14.34 17.36
N THR A 451 -20.82 13.07 16.98
CA THR A 451 -21.86 12.30 17.68
C THR A 451 -21.50 11.93 19.12
N LEU A 452 -20.21 11.93 19.46
CA LEU A 452 -19.74 11.66 20.83
C LEU A 452 -19.87 12.85 21.76
N PHE A 453 -19.97 14.06 21.22
CA PHE A 453 -20.31 15.23 22.02
C PHE A 453 -21.81 15.25 22.30
N GLN A 454 -22.19 15.37 23.56
CA GLN A 454 -23.59 15.42 24.00
C GLN A 454 -23.80 16.54 25.00
N VAL A 455 -24.95 17.15 24.89
CA VAL A 455 -25.48 18.15 25.85
C VAL A 455 -26.70 17.54 26.49
N VAL A 456 -26.68 17.41 27.80
CA VAL A 456 -27.80 16.82 28.57
C VAL A 456 -28.29 17.84 29.57
N GLU A 457 -29.55 18.24 29.49
CA GLU A 457 -30.20 19.08 30.48
C GLU A 457 -30.42 18.24 31.76
N THR A 458 -29.83 18.66 32.87
CA THR A 458 -29.87 17.93 34.15
C THR A 458 -30.90 18.50 35.11
N SER A 459 -31.11 19.78 35.09
CA SER A 459 -32.17 20.41 35.89
C SER A 459 -32.59 21.74 35.28
N ARG A 460 -33.83 22.10 35.49
CA ARG A 460 -34.38 23.42 35.07
C ARG A 460 -35.33 23.98 36.11
N THR A 461 -35.06 25.18 36.54
CA THR A 461 -35.89 25.98 37.41
C THR A 461 -36.14 27.33 36.72
N PRO A 462 -37.10 28.17 37.19
CA PRO A 462 -37.28 29.49 36.59
C PRO A 462 -36.06 30.41 36.68
N GLN A 463 -35.15 30.17 37.61
CA GLN A 463 -33.98 31.00 37.86
C GLN A 463 -32.65 30.40 37.32
N GLN A 464 -32.60 29.08 37.10
CA GLN A 464 -31.37 28.40 36.69
C GLN A 464 -31.68 27.18 35.83
N ALA A 465 -30.94 27.00 34.73
CA ALA A 465 -30.88 25.72 34.01
C ALA A 465 -29.44 25.17 34.07
N SER A 466 -29.35 23.86 34.24
CA SER A 466 -28.09 23.14 34.35
C SER A 466 -27.96 22.13 33.23
N PHE A 467 -26.79 22.14 32.57
CA PHE A 467 -26.47 21.21 31.48
C PHE A 467 -25.14 20.52 31.78
N THR A 468 -25.04 19.26 31.43
CA THR A 468 -23.78 18.51 31.45
C THR A 468 -23.28 18.30 30.03
N LEU A 469 -22.01 18.66 29.81
CA LEU A 469 -21.34 18.51 28.50
C LEU A 469 -20.42 17.28 28.54
N TYR A 470 -20.63 16.35 27.60
CA TYR A 470 -19.85 15.13 27.47
C TYR A 470 -19.00 15.17 26.19
N GLY A 471 -17.76 14.68 26.25
CA GLY A 471 -16.91 14.43 25.10
C GLY A 471 -16.01 15.59 24.72
N ALA A 472 -15.94 15.94 23.43
CA ALA A 472 -15.08 17.01 22.90
C ALA A 472 -15.92 18.06 22.18
N LEU A 473 -15.79 19.32 22.58
CA LEU A 473 -16.41 20.45 21.91
C LEU A 473 -15.41 21.06 20.91
N PHE A 474 -15.70 20.87 19.64
CA PHE A 474 -14.85 21.29 18.51
C PHE A 474 -15.73 21.76 17.35
N PHE A 475 -15.11 22.31 16.29
CA PHE A 475 -15.81 22.90 15.14
C PHE A 475 -16.95 22.02 14.57
N GLY A 476 -16.81 20.69 14.61
CA GLY A 476 -17.83 19.74 14.12
C GLY A 476 -18.98 19.49 15.08
N ALA A 477 -18.91 20.01 16.32
CA ALA A 477 -19.90 19.76 17.38
C ALA A 477 -20.62 21.02 17.88
N VAL A 478 -20.20 22.21 17.43
CA VAL A 478 -20.70 23.52 17.93
C VAL A 478 -22.22 23.67 17.84
N ALA A 479 -22.85 23.21 16.76
CA ALA A 479 -24.30 23.26 16.59
C ALA A 479 -25.10 22.48 17.65
N LYS A 480 -24.45 21.60 18.41
CA LYS A 480 -25.11 20.89 19.52
C LYS A 480 -25.30 21.73 20.79
N LEU A 481 -24.73 22.92 20.84
CA LEU A 481 -25.01 23.91 21.87
C LEU A 481 -26.26 24.74 21.59
N ASP A 482 -26.81 24.72 20.36
CA ASP A 482 -28.03 25.47 19.98
C ASP A 482 -29.22 25.23 20.92
N PRO A 483 -29.48 24.01 21.45
CA PRO A 483 -30.53 23.81 22.44
C PRO A 483 -30.35 24.66 23.70
N ILE A 484 -29.11 24.91 24.16
CA ILE A 484 -28.85 25.80 25.30
C ILE A 484 -29.21 27.27 24.94
N LEU A 485 -28.78 27.70 23.73
CA LEU A 485 -29.16 29.04 23.23
C LEU A 485 -30.67 29.21 23.15
N THR A 486 -31.39 28.21 22.64
CA THR A 486 -32.88 28.25 22.58
C THR A 486 -33.50 28.35 23.99
N VAL A 487 -32.91 27.66 24.98
CA VAL A 487 -33.34 27.77 26.39
C VAL A 487 -33.10 29.20 26.90
N VAL A 488 -31.91 29.78 26.64
CA VAL A 488 -31.58 31.18 27.03
C VAL A 488 -32.53 32.16 26.40
N GLU A 489 -32.86 32.02 25.11
CA GLU A 489 -33.75 32.90 24.37
C GLU A 489 -35.19 32.87 24.88
N SER A 490 -35.69 31.71 25.29
CA SER A 490 -37.05 31.52 25.78
C SER A 490 -37.21 31.71 27.29
N ALA A 491 -36.10 31.86 28.03
CA ALA A 491 -36.11 31.99 29.47
C ALA A 491 -36.51 33.38 29.97
N PRO A 492 -37.01 33.53 31.22
CA PRO A 492 -37.17 34.82 31.90
C PRO A 492 -35.84 35.59 32.00
N GLN A 493 -35.87 36.90 32.08
CA GLN A 493 -34.71 37.74 32.33
C GLN A 493 -34.04 37.34 33.65
N GLY A 494 -32.67 37.33 33.65
CA GLY A 494 -31.89 37.01 34.83
C GLY A 494 -31.63 35.52 35.06
N MET A 495 -32.06 34.64 34.16
CA MET A 495 -31.80 33.19 34.30
C MET A 495 -30.33 32.87 34.17
N SER A 496 -29.77 32.15 35.14
CA SER A 496 -28.39 31.65 35.13
C SER A 496 -28.26 30.28 34.44
N ILE A 497 -27.19 30.09 33.70
CA ILE A 497 -26.87 28.78 33.07
C ILE A 497 -25.65 28.18 33.76
N ARG A 498 -25.82 26.97 34.28
CA ARG A 498 -24.73 26.18 34.84
C ARG A 498 -24.33 25.07 33.84
N LEU A 499 -23.06 25.06 33.45
CA LEU A 499 -22.46 24.03 32.62
C LEU A 499 -21.54 23.15 33.46
N ASP A 500 -21.93 21.90 33.68
CA ASP A 500 -21.05 20.88 34.21
C ASP A 500 -20.17 20.33 33.09
N VAL A 501 -18.87 20.62 33.18
CA VAL A 501 -17.87 20.30 32.16
C VAL A 501 -16.84 19.29 32.66
N GLN A 502 -17.14 18.56 33.75
CA GLN A 502 -16.27 17.50 34.28
C GLN A 502 -16.02 16.39 33.24
N SER A 503 -16.98 16.13 32.39
CA SER A 503 -16.90 15.13 31.32
C SER A 503 -16.46 15.73 29.95
N LEU A 504 -16.16 17.01 29.86
CA LEU A 504 -15.63 17.67 28.68
C LEU A 504 -14.12 17.40 28.58
N GLN A 505 -13.71 16.57 27.63
CA GLN A 505 -12.32 16.11 27.48
C GLN A 505 -11.46 17.10 26.70
N SER A 506 -12.03 17.82 25.73
CA SER A 506 -11.31 18.74 24.85
C SER A 506 -12.19 19.89 24.40
N LEU A 507 -11.55 21.06 24.29
CA LEU A 507 -12.13 22.30 23.78
C LEU A 507 -11.17 22.90 22.74
N ASP A 508 -11.66 23.16 21.51
CA ASP A 508 -10.90 23.87 20.49
C ASP A 508 -11.32 25.36 20.39
N ALA A 509 -10.68 26.10 19.48
CA ALA A 509 -10.97 27.51 19.29
C ALA A 509 -12.42 27.77 18.87
N SER A 510 -13.01 26.92 18.02
CA SER A 510 -14.41 27.06 17.58
C SER A 510 -15.40 26.76 18.71
N GLY A 511 -15.11 25.75 19.53
CA GLY A 511 -15.89 25.46 20.71
C GLY A 511 -15.84 26.59 21.73
N LEU A 512 -14.68 27.22 21.92
CA LEU A 512 -14.51 28.37 22.78
C LEU A 512 -15.34 29.57 22.30
N ASP A 513 -15.26 29.89 20.98
CA ASP A 513 -16.01 31.00 20.38
C ASP A 513 -17.53 30.89 20.62
N VAL A 514 -18.08 29.69 20.48
CA VAL A 514 -19.51 29.45 20.76
C VAL A 514 -19.83 29.59 22.26
N LEU A 515 -18.92 29.17 23.17
CA LEU A 515 -19.11 29.39 24.60
C LEU A 515 -19.07 30.90 24.97
N GLU A 516 -18.22 31.68 24.30
CA GLU A 516 -18.18 33.15 24.45
C GLU A 516 -19.46 33.78 23.91
N GLN A 517 -19.99 33.34 22.77
CA GLN A 517 -21.26 33.77 22.22
C GLN A 517 -22.42 33.45 23.19
N LEU A 518 -22.43 32.23 23.73
CA LEU A 518 -23.40 31.82 24.73
C LEU A 518 -23.33 32.70 25.99
N HIS A 519 -22.13 33.00 26.48
CA HIS A 519 -21.92 33.90 27.61
C HIS A 519 -22.48 35.32 27.33
N LYS A 520 -22.16 35.89 26.16
CA LYS A 520 -22.69 37.21 25.76
C LYS A 520 -24.22 37.21 25.70
N ALA A 521 -24.83 36.16 25.14
CA ALA A 521 -26.30 36.03 25.09
C ALA A 521 -26.94 35.99 26.48
N ILE A 522 -26.32 35.25 27.42
CA ILE A 522 -26.78 35.14 28.81
C ILE A 522 -26.65 36.46 29.55
N VAL A 523 -25.49 37.13 29.44
CA VAL A 523 -25.22 38.41 30.09
C VAL A 523 -26.14 39.52 29.57
N MET A 524 -26.39 39.59 28.27
CA MET A 524 -27.36 40.57 27.69
C MET A 524 -28.77 40.43 28.25
N ARG A 525 -29.14 39.26 28.77
CA ARG A 525 -30.41 38.97 29.42
C ARG A 525 -30.35 39.07 30.95
N GLY A 526 -29.23 39.59 31.51
CA GLY A 526 -29.03 39.75 32.95
C GLY A 526 -28.74 38.47 33.72
N GLY A 527 -28.48 37.36 33.04
CA GLY A 527 -28.12 36.08 33.62
C GLY A 527 -26.60 35.90 33.84
N ARG A 528 -26.20 34.74 34.37
CA ARG A 528 -24.78 34.38 34.59
C ARG A 528 -24.47 33.02 34.00
N LEU A 529 -23.26 32.87 33.47
CA LEU A 529 -22.72 31.59 33.01
C LEU A 529 -21.74 31.04 34.06
N ILE A 530 -22.01 29.85 34.55
CA ILE A 530 -21.26 29.20 35.63
C ILE A 530 -20.71 27.89 35.11
N PHE A 531 -19.38 27.69 35.22
CA PHE A 531 -18.73 26.42 34.88
C PHE A 531 -18.42 25.61 36.15
N ALA A 532 -18.78 24.34 36.15
CA ALA A 532 -18.45 23.39 37.20
C ALA A 532 -17.55 22.28 36.66
N GLY A 533 -16.48 21.93 37.41
CA GLY A 533 -15.66 20.76 37.10
C GLY A 533 -14.74 20.91 35.88
N LEU A 534 -14.10 22.07 35.66
CA LEU A 534 -13.19 22.33 34.53
C LEU A 534 -11.96 21.44 34.54
N ASN A 535 -11.80 20.59 33.51
CA ASN A 535 -10.60 19.79 33.24
C ASN A 535 -9.41 20.66 32.80
N ALA A 536 -8.19 20.11 32.90
CA ALA A 536 -6.94 20.83 32.62
C ALA A 536 -6.87 21.41 31.18
N GLN A 537 -7.31 20.64 30.15
CA GLN A 537 -7.22 21.10 28.75
C GLN A 537 -8.22 22.21 28.43
N PRO A 538 -9.56 22.08 28.70
CA PRO A 538 -10.51 23.17 28.54
C PRO A 538 -10.12 24.42 29.36
N ARG A 539 -9.71 24.23 30.63
CA ARG A 539 -9.24 25.34 31.49
C ARG A 539 -8.08 26.11 30.85
N SER A 540 -7.04 25.41 30.37
CA SER A 540 -5.89 26.04 29.72
C SER A 540 -6.25 26.83 28.47
N VAL A 541 -7.25 26.38 27.70
CA VAL A 541 -7.73 27.10 26.51
C VAL A 541 -8.47 28.38 26.92
N MET A 542 -9.36 28.29 27.92
CA MET A 542 -10.14 29.43 28.43
C MET A 542 -9.24 30.46 29.16
N GLU A 543 -8.18 30.02 29.86
CA GLU A 543 -7.21 30.91 30.50
C GLU A 543 -6.42 31.71 29.46
N ARG A 544 -5.90 31.05 28.43
CA ARG A 544 -5.11 31.71 27.37
C ARG A 544 -5.90 32.72 26.55
N SER A 545 -7.21 32.53 26.40
CA SER A 545 -8.10 33.49 25.73
C SER A 545 -8.56 34.63 26.63
N GLY A 546 -8.35 34.54 27.93
CA GLY A 546 -8.91 35.47 28.90
C GLY A 546 -10.41 35.27 29.20
N PHE A 547 -11.05 34.25 28.60
CA PHE A 547 -12.46 33.98 28.81
C PHE A 547 -12.78 33.49 30.24
N LEU A 548 -11.84 32.74 30.83
CA LEU A 548 -12.03 32.24 32.20
C LEU A 548 -12.21 33.33 33.24
N ALA A 549 -11.63 34.54 33.02
CA ALA A 549 -11.80 35.70 33.91
C ALA A 549 -13.18 36.36 33.79
N GLN A 550 -13.96 36.03 32.76
CA GLN A 550 -15.29 36.63 32.50
C GLN A 550 -16.45 35.77 33.02
N VAL A 551 -16.18 34.55 33.47
CA VAL A 551 -17.18 33.58 33.87
C VAL A 551 -16.96 33.10 35.31
N GLU A 552 -18.05 32.65 35.95
CA GLU A 552 -17.95 32.03 37.29
C GLU A 552 -17.53 30.57 37.20
N THR A 553 -16.63 30.13 38.09
CA THR A 553 -16.18 28.73 38.17
C THR A 553 -16.42 28.17 39.56
N LEU A 554 -16.97 26.92 39.62
CA LEU A 554 -17.23 26.16 40.82
C LEU A 554 -16.32 24.92 40.89
#